data_f8c090d9fb6e62187116a7110d657f38
#
_entry.id   f8c090d9fb6e62187116a7110d657f38
#
_cell.length_a   1.000
_cell.length_b   1.000
_cell.length_c   1.000
_cell.angle_alpha   90.00
_cell.angle_beta   90.00
_cell.angle_gamma   90.00
#
_symmetry.space_group_name_H-M   'P 1'
#
loop_
_entity.id
_entity.type
_entity.pdbx_description
1 polymer ?
#
loop_
_entity_poly.entity_id
_entity_poly.type
_entity_poly.pdbx_seq_one_letter_code
_entity_poly.pdbx_strand_id
1 'polypeptide(L)'
;MTKSSENVRRMVLCAMFTALVAVCSQIAVPMPWGVPINLALFVVYMAGTMLGPVWGTASQVVFIALAAIGVPVLANFQGGPSAIFGKTGGYAIGYILTALLTALLTKALGRKFWSLCVAMVVGCAACYVLGTIWFMILTGADLVSALGWCVLPYLPGDAVKIVLAAVLTMQLDKRLKGSLV
;
A
#
# COMPACT_ATOMS: atom_id res chain seq x y z
N MET A 1 -10.97 -27.30 9.65
CA MET A 1 -10.38 -26.29 10.58
C MET A 1 -11.52 -25.61 11.30
N THR A 2 -11.39 -25.32 12.59
CA THR A 2 -12.40 -24.57 13.33
C THR A 2 -12.38 -23.10 12.94
N LYS A 3 -13.53 -22.43 12.97
CA LYS A 3 -13.69 -21.00 12.64
C LYS A 3 -12.71 -20.09 13.43
N SER A 4 -12.36 -20.52 14.65
CA SER A 4 -11.36 -19.87 15.51
C SER A 4 -9.93 -19.97 14.92
N SER A 5 -9.54 -21.13 14.41
CA SER A 5 -8.21 -21.34 13.80
C SER A 5 -8.00 -20.52 12.53
N GLU A 6 -9.06 -20.33 11.72
CA GLU A 6 -9.00 -19.47 10.53
C GLU A 6 -8.82 -17.99 10.89
N ASN A 7 -9.52 -17.51 11.90
CA ASN A 7 -9.39 -16.13 12.36
C ASN A 7 -7.98 -15.84 12.92
N VAL A 8 -7.43 -16.75 13.72
CA VAL A 8 -6.05 -16.62 14.23
C VAL A 8 -5.05 -16.56 13.08
N ARG A 9 -5.19 -17.45 12.08
CA ARG A 9 -4.33 -17.43 10.89
C ARG A 9 -4.40 -16.10 10.14
N ARG A 10 -5.60 -15.57 9.92
CA ARG A 10 -5.80 -14.28 9.24
C ARG A 10 -5.21 -13.11 10.04
N MET A 11 -5.31 -13.12 11.37
CA MET A 11 -4.66 -12.12 12.23
C MET A 11 -3.13 -12.18 12.14
N VAL A 12 -2.55 -13.38 12.15
CA VAL A 12 -1.10 -13.57 11.99
C VAL A 12 -0.63 -13.05 10.63
N LEU A 13 -1.36 -13.37 9.57
CA LEU A 13 -1.03 -12.86 8.22
C LEU A 13 -1.19 -11.34 8.14
N CYS A 14 -2.21 -10.77 8.74
CA CYS A 14 -2.39 -9.32 8.84
C CYS A 14 -1.18 -8.66 9.52
N ALA A 15 -0.75 -9.16 10.67
CA ALA A 15 0.43 -8.67 11.38
C ALA A 15 1.72 -8.82 10.56
N MET A 16 1.88 -9.95 9.87
CA MET A 16 3.02 -10.20 8.98
C MET A 16 3.06 -9.19 7.82
N PHE A 17 1.94 -8.92 7.16
CA PHE A 17 1.88 -7.93 6.09
C PHE A 17 2.12 -6.51 6.62
N THR A 18 1.61 -6.16 7.81
CA THR A 18 1.93 -4.90 8.48
C THR A 18 3.44 -4.74 8.69
N ALA A 19 4.11 -5.77 9.19
CA ALA A 19 5.55 -5.77 9.38
C ALA A 19 6.31 -5.67 8.05
N LEU A 20 5.87 -6.38 7.01
CA LEU A 20 6.46 -6.29 5.67
C LEU A 20 6.32 -4.89 5.07
N VAL A 21 5.17 -4.22 5.22
CA VAL A 21 5.01 -2.83 4.78
C VAL A 21 5.99 -1.93 5.53
N ALA A 22 6.12 -2.10 6.86
CA ALA A 22 7.06 -1.32 7.66
C ALA A 22 8.51 -1.49 7.19
N VAL A 23 8.96 -2.73 6.95
CA VAL A 23 10.31 -3.01 6.43
C VAL A 23 10.49 -2.45 5.03
N CYS A 24 9.56 -2.69 4.11
CA CYS A 24 9.66 -2.22 2.73
C CYS A 24 9.53 -0.69 2.60
N SER A 25 8.91 -0.02 3.56
CA SER A 25 8.87 1.43 3.62
C SER A 25 10.25 2.05 3.94
N GLN A 26 11.15 1.32 4.60
CA GLN A 26 12.53 1.76 4.86
C GLN A 26 13.42 1.68 3.61
N ILE A 27 13.07 0.83 2.64
CA ILE A 27 13.76 0.79 1.34
C ILE A 27 13.26 1.97 0.52
N ALA A 28 13.80 3.14 0.82
CA ALA A 28 13.32 4.41 0.32
C ALA A 28 14.48 5.24 -0.27
N VAL A 29 14.21 5.85 -1.43
CA VAL A 29 15.09 6.85 -2.04
C VAL A 29 14.52 8.22 -1.71
N PRO A 30 15.23 9.06 -0.94
CA PRO A 30 14.77 10.39 -0.60
C PRO A 30 14.72 11.28 -1.86
N MET A 31 13.67 12.09 -1.96
CA MET A 31 13.48 13.05 -3.05
C MET A 31 13.50 14.48 -2.53
N PRO A 32 13.99 15.46 -3.32
CA PRO A 32 14.16 16.85 -2.86
C PRO A 32 12.86 17.50 -2.40
N TRP A 33 11.73 17.12 -2.95
CA TRP A 33 10.40 17.65 -2.58
C TRP A 33 9.79 17.01 -1.33
N GLY A 34 10.46 15.99 -0.74
CA GLY A 34 10.12 15.44 0.57
C GLY A 34 9.19 14.21 0.54
N VAL A 35 8.76 13.74 -0.64
CA VAL A 35 8.04 12.47 -0.77
C VAL A 35 9.02 11.41 -1.28
N PRO A 36 9.41 10.39 -0.49
CA PRO A 36 10.38 9.38 -0.91
C PRO A 36 9.76 8.34 -1.84
N ILE A 37 10.56 7.82 -2.79
CA ILE A 37 10.19 6.62 -3.55
C ILE A 37 10.54 5.41 -2.67
N ASN A 38 9.57 4.55 -2.35
CA ASN A 38 9.78 3.36 -1.51
C ASN A 38 9.08 2.11 -2.05
N LEU A 39 9.35 0.97 -1.42
CA LEU A 39 8.75 -0.32 -1.79
C LEU A 39 7.46 -0.65 -1.02
N ALA A 40 6.97 0.22 -0.13
CA ALA A 40 5.78 -0.06 0.67
C ALA A 40 4.56 -0.41 -0.19
N LEU A 41 4.31 0.35 -1.26
CA LEU A 41 3.15 0.17 -2.15
C LEU A 41 3.10 -1.23 -2.77
N PHE A 42 4.25 -1.82 -3.07
CA PHE A 42 4.35 -3.20 -3.56
C PHE A 42 3.73 -4.21 -2.57
N VAL A 43 4.04 -4.07 -1.28
CA VAL A 43 3.49 -4.94 -0.24
C VAL A 43 2.02 -4.62 0.03
N VAL A 44 1.60 -3.36 -0.09
CA VAL A 44 0.19 -2.94 0.02
C VAL A 44 -0.67 -3.61 -1.04
N TYR A 45 -0.21 -3.68 -2.31
CA TYR A 45 -0.90 -4.42 -3.37
C TYR A 45 -1.05 -5.89 -3.02
N MET A 46 0.02 -6.52 -2.54
CA MET A 46 -0.01 -7.93 -2.13
C MET A 46 -0.95 -8.16 -0.94
N ALA A 47 -0.96 -7.27 0.05
CA ALA A 47 -1.87 -7.35 1.18
C ALA A 47 -3.34 -7.31 0.71
N GLY A 48 -3.70 -6.37 -0.18
CA GLY A 48 -5.04 -6.28 -0.76
C GLY A 48 -5.44 -7.54 -1.52
N THR A 49 -4.59 -8.03 -2.41
CA THR A 49 -4.89 -9.19 -3.26
C THR A 49 -4.91 -10.52 -2.50
N MET A 50 -4.06 -10.69 -1.49
CA MET A 50 -3.89 -11.97 -0.79
C MET A 50 -4.77 -12.09 0.45
N LEU A 51 -4.96 -11.02 1.22
CA LEU A 51 -5.75 -11.05 2.45
C LEU A 51 -7.21 -10.64 2.24
N GLY A 52 -7.53 -10.09 1.06
CA GLY A 52 -8.86 -9.60 0.75
C GLY A 52 -9.22 -8.28 1.43
N PRO A 53 -10.47 -7.78 1.24
CA PRO A 53 -10.81 -6.40 1.59
C PRO A 53 -10.77 -6.11 3.09
N VAL A 54 -11.13 -7.06 3.94
CA VAL A 54 -11.16 -6.82 5.40
C VAL A 54 -9.76 -6.85 5.98
N TRP A 55 -9.03 -7.95 5.81
CA TRP A 55 -7.72 -8.14 6.45
C TRP A 55 -6.59 -7.41 5.76
N GLY A 56 -6.65 -7.24 4.43
CA GLY A 56 -5.71 -6.42 3.69
C GLY A 56 -5.80 -4.94 4.08
N THR A 57 -7.02 -4.42 4.21
CA THR A 57 -7.24 -3.04 4.69
C THR A 57 -6.86 -2.91 6.17
N ALA A 58 -7.23 -3.89 7.02
CA ALA A 58 -6.87 -3.88 8.43
C ALA A 58 -5.35 -3.83 8.64
N SER A 59 -4.55 -4.53 7.82
CA SER A 59 -3.09 -4.47 7.92
C SER A 59 -2.55 -3.05 7.68
N GLN A 60 -3.15 -2.27 6.80
CA GLN A 60 -2.76 -0.88 6.54
C GLN A 60 -3.23 0.05 7.64
N VAL A 61 -4.43 -0.17 8.21
CA VAL A 61 -4.91 0.58 9.37
C VAL A 61 -3.98 0.38 10.56
N VAL A 62 -3.56 -0.86 10.84
CA VAL A 62 -2.59 -1.16 11.90
C VAL A 62 -1.23 -0.50 11.63
N PHE A 63 -0.74 -0.54 10.38
CA PHE A 63 0.49 0.15 9.98
C PHE A 63 0.43 1.65 10.26
N ILE A 64 -0.67 2.33 9.89
CA ILE A 64 -0.86 3.75 10.15
C ILE A 64 -1.03 4.04 11.65
N ALA A 65 -1.74 3.18 12.39
CA ALA A 65 -1.87 3.31 13.84
C ALA A 65 -0.51 3.22 14.54
N LEU A 66 0.35 2.27 14.15
CA LEU A 66 1.72 2.18 14.66
C LEU A 66 2.53 3.44 14.35
N ALA A 67 2.43 3.96 13.12
CA ALA A 67 3.07 5.22 12.76
C ALA A 67 2.56 6.38 13.62
N ALA A 68 1.24 6.47 13.85
CA ALA A 68 0.62 7.55 14.61
C ALA A 68 1.05 7.61 16.08
N ILE A 69 1.24 6.45 16.73
CA ILE A 69 1.73 6.37 18.12
C ILE A 69 3.24 6.56 18.25
N GLY A 70 3.96 6.81 17.14
CA GLY A 70 5.37 7.14 17.16
C GLY A 70 6.32 6.00 16.79
N VAL A 71 5.83 4.82 16.42
CA VAL A 71 6.70 3.75 15.95
C VAL A 71 7.32 4.17 14.59
N PRO A 72 8.65 4.06 14.38
CA PRO A 72 9.33 4.56 13.19
C PRO A 72 9.17 3.61 12.00
N VAL A 73 7.92 3.39 11.56
CA VAL A 73 7.56 2.45 10.48
C VAL A 73 7.43 3.10 9.10
N LEU A 74 7.32 4.43 9.04
CA LEU A 74 7.28 5.18 7.77
C LEU A 74 8.68 5.32 7.17
N ALA A 75 8.75 5.69 5.89
CA ALA A 75 10.02 5.87 5.18
C ALA A 75 10.99 6.78 5.95
N ASN A 76 12.29 6.46 5.87
CA ASN A 76 13.36 7.13 6.60
C ASN A 76 13.19 7.08 8.14
N PHE A 77 12.66 5.98 8.66
CA PHE A 77 12.42 5.75 10.09
C PHE A 77 11.55 6.83 10.75
N GLN A 78 10.65 7.43 9.98
CA GLN A 78 9.72 8.42 10.51
C GLN A 78 8.53 7.75 11.23
N GLY A 79 7.98 8.47 12.20
CA GLY A 79 6.80 8.10 12.96
C GLY A 79 6.30 9.29 13.77
N GLY A 80 5.16 9.12 14.42
CA GLY A 80 4.50 10.13 15.22
C GLY A 80 3.50 10.98 14.43
N PRO A 81 2.71 11.79 15.16
CA PRO A 81 1.70 12.66 14.55
C PRO A 81 2.28 13.60 13.50
N SER A 82 3.48 14.13 13.72
CA SER A 82 4.14 15.04 12.77
C SER A 82 4.43 14.38 11.41
N ALA A 83 4.71 13.09 11.38
CA ALA A 83 4.92 12.36 10.13
C ALA A 83 3.58 12.07 9.41
N ILE A 84 2.53 11.72 10.15
CA ILE A 84 1.18 11.49 9.60
C ILE A 84 0.56 12.78 9.07
N PHE A 85 0.74 13.90 9.77
CA PHE A 85 0.25 15.21 9.32
C PHE A 85 1.25 15.95 8.42
N GLY A 86 2.41 15.34 8.14
CA GLY A 86 3.41 15.87 7.21
C GLY A 86 3.05 15.66 5.74
N LYS A 87 3.96 16.09 4.85
CA LYS A 87 3.77 16.07 3.38
C LYS A 87 3.45 14.68 2.81
N THR A 88 3.93 13.61 3.46
CA THR A 88 3.76 12.21 3.04
C THR A 88 2.53 11.53 3.64
N GLY A 89 1.86 12.17 4.61
CA GLY A 89 0.76 11.56 5.36
C GLY A 89 -0.42 11.14 4.50
N GLY A 90 -0.79 11.96 3.52
CA GLY A 90 -1.85 11.62 2.58
C GLY A 90 -1.58 10.34 1.78
N TYR A 91 -0.31 10.11 1.40
CA TYR A 91 0.10 8.86 0.73
C TYR A 91 0.04 7.67 1.67
N ALA A 92 0.48 7.85 2.92
CA ALA A 92 0.41 6.81 3.93
C ALA A 92 -1.05 6.39 4.21
N ILE A 93 -1.96 7.36 4.40
CA ILE A 93 -3.40 7.11 4.53
C ILE A 93 -3.96 6.49 3.24
N GLY A 94 -3.44 6.89 2.08
CA GLY A 94 -3.76 6.35 0.78
C GLY A 94 -3.53 4.83 0.65
N TYR A 95 -2.60 4.26 1.43
CA TYR A 95 -2.38 2.80 1.46
C TYR A 95 -3.63 2.02 1.90
N ILE A 96 -4.44 2.58 2.79
CA ILE A 96 -5.70 1.98 3.23
C ILE A 96 -6.65 1.85 2.04
N LEU A 97 -6.83 2.93 1.27
CA LEU A 97 -7.67 2.93 0.06
C LEU A 97 -7.09 2.02 -1.02
N THR A 98 -5.77 2.02 -1.20
CA THR A 98 -5.10 1.14 -2.17
C THR A 98 -5.38 -0.33 -1.87
N ALA A 99 -5.18 -0.76 -0.62
CA ALA A 99 -5.43 -2.14 -0.22
C ALA A 99 -6.91 -2.52 -0.40
N LEU A 100 -7.82 -1.64 0.00
CA LEU A 100 -9.27 -1.86 -0.12
C LEU A 100 -9.71 -1.98 -1.58
N LEU A 101 -9.37 -1.01 -2.43
CA LEU A 101 -9.76 -0.99 -3.84
C LEU A 101 -9.13 -2.15 -4.61
N THR A 102 -7.84 -2.41 -4.38
CA THR A 102 -7.16 -3.56 -4.99
C THR A 102 -7.85 -4.87 -4.62
N ALA A 103 -8.22 -5.05 -3.35
CA ALA A 103 -8.91 -6.25 -2.89
C ALA A 103 -10.32 -6.39 -3.48
N LEU A 104 -11.12 -5.31 -3.48
CA LEU A 104 -12.47 -5.30 -4.02
C LEU A 104 -12.48 -5.60 -5.53
N LEU A 105 -11.60 -4.95 -6.28
CA LEU A 105 -11.48 -5.16 -7.72
C LEU A 105 -10.95 -6.56 -8.05
N THR A 106 -9.99 -7.08 -7.28
CA THR A 106 -9.51 -8.46 -7.43
C THR A 106 -10.65 -9.46 -7.21
N LYS A 107 -11.52 -9.21 -6.23
CA LYS A 107 -12.70 -10.03 -5.97
C LYS A 107 -13.73 -9.95 -7.11
N ALA A 108 -13.92 -8.78 -7.70
CA ALA A 108 -14.89 -8.53 -8.78
C ALA A 108 -14.40 -9.03 -10.15
N LEU A 109 -13.15 -8.76 -10.51
CA LEU A 109 -12.58 -9.03 -11.83
C LEU A 109 -11.90 -10.41 -11.94
N GLY A 110 -11.70 -11.08 -10.79
CA GLY A 110 -10.98 -12.35 -10.70
C GLY A 110 -9.47 -12.19 -10.60
N ARG A 111 -8.77 -13.33 -10.50
CA ARG A 111 -7.33 -13.39 -10.15
C ARG A 111 -6.44 -13.68 -11.38
N LYS A 112 -6.84 -13.21 -12.57
CA LYS A 112 -6.00 -13.27 -13.78
C LYS A 112 -4.97 -12.14 -13.74
N PHE A 113 -3.83 -12.34 -14.42
CA PHE A 113 -2.74 -11.35 -14.44
C PHE A 113 -3.22 -9.92 -14.76
N TRP A 114 -3.96 -9.75 -15.85
CA TRP A 114 -4.46 -8.44 -16.26
C TRP A 114 -5.48 -7.84 -15.27
N SER A 115 -6.33 -8.70 -14.66
CA SER A 115 -7.28 -8.26 -13.63
C SER A 115 -6.57 -7.75 -12.39
N LEU A 116 -5.50 -8.42 -11.96
CA LEU A 116 -4.64 -8.00 -10.86
C LEU A 116 -3.95 -6.67 -11.16
N CYS A 117 -3.37 -6.54 -12.37
CA CYS A 117 -2.74 -5.29 -12.79
C CYS A 117 -3.74 -4.11 -12.78
N VAL A 118 -4.93 -4.29 -13.35
CA VAL A 118 -5.98 -3.26 -13.35
C VAL A 118 -6.39 -2.88 -11.92
N ALA A 119 -6.60 -3.86 -11.04
CA ALA A 119 -6.96 -3.63 -9.65
C ALA A 119 -5.87 -2.80 -8.91
N MET A 120 -4.60 -3.13 -9.14
CA MET A 120 -3.46 -2.43 -8.53
C MET A 120 -3.30 -1.01 -9.11
N VAL A 121 -3.48 -0.83 -10.42
CA VAL A 121 -3.44 0.51 -11.07
C VAL A 121 -4.51 1.42 -10.49
N VAL A 122 -5.75 0.94 -10.33
CA VAL A 122 -6.83 1.73 -9.73
C VAL A 122 -6.51 2.07 -8.26
N GLY A 123 -5.99 1.10 -7.49
CA GLY A 123 -5.53 1.34 -6.13
C GLY A 123 -4.41 2.39 -6.06
N CYS A 124 -3.43 2.31 -6.97
CA CYS A 124 -2.33 3.28 -7.09
C CYS A 124 -2.86 4.68 -7.41
N ALA A 125 -3.76 4.80 -8.38
CA ALA A 125 -4.37 6.07 -8.76
C ALA A 125 -5.10 6.72 -7.58
N ALA A 126 -5.86 5.95 -6.79
CA ALA A 126 -6.52 6.45 -5.60
C ALA A 126 -5.51 6.96 -4.54
N CYS A 127 -4.38 6.27 -4.36
CA CYS A 127 -3.30 6.72 -3.50
C CYS A 127 -2.71 8.04 -3.97
N TYR A 128 -2.44 8.17 -5.27
CA TYR A 128 -1.93 9.40 -5.85
C TYR A 128 -2.90 10.57 -5.72
N VAL A 129 -4.18 10.35 -6.00
CA VAL A 129 -5.20 11.40 -5.86
C VAL A 129 -5.22 11.93 -4.42
N LEU A 130 -5.33 11.03 -3.44
CA LEU A 130 -5.40 11.42 -2.03
C LEU A 130 -4.09 12.06 -1.55
N GLY A 131 -2.95 11.45 -1.90
CA GLY A 131 -1.62 11.95 -1.50
C GLY A 131 -1.29 13.31 -2.14
N THR A 132 -1.61 13.49 -3.42
CA THR A 132 -1.35 14.76 -4.13
C THR A 132 -2.24 15.89 -3.61
N ILE A 133 -3.54 15.62 -3.38
CA ILE A 133 -4.44 16.61 -2.78
C ILE A 133 -3.92 17.02 -1.39
N TRP A 134 -3.54 16.05 -0.57
CA TRP A 134 -2.95 16.32 0.75
C TRP A 134 -1.68 17.16 0.66
N PHE A 135 -0.77 16.79 -0.26
CA PHE A 135 0.47 17.52 -0.50
C PHE A 135 0.20 18.97 -0.93
N MET A 136 -0.74 19.20 -1.85
CA MET A 136 -1.12 20.54 -2.31
C MET A 136 -1.67 21.41 -1.16
N ILE A 137 -2.52 20.84 -0.30
CA ILE A 137 -3.09 21.57 0.86
C ILE A 137 -1.97 22.01 1.82
N LEU A 138 -0.97 21.15 2.06
CA LEU A 138 0.10 21.46 3.01
C LEU A 138 1.19 22.38 2.46
N THR A 139 1.45 22.33 1.15
CA THR A 139 2.56 23.06 0.54
C THR A 139 2.12 24.33 -0.21
N GLY A 140 0.83 24.45 -0.52
CA GLY A 140 0.32 25.49 -1.41
C GLY A 140 0.75 25.35 -2.87
N ALA A 141 1.31 24.18 -3.26
CA ALA A 141 1.74 23.93 -4.63
C ALA A 141 0.54 23.85 -5.58
N ASP A 142 0.71 24.34 -6.81
CA ASP A 142 -0.25 24.17 -7.87
C ASP A 142 -0.30 22.71 -8.36
N LEU A 143 -1.38 22.34 -9.04
CA LEU A 143 -1.62 20.97 -9.49
C LEU A 143 -0.52 20.46 -10.43
N VAL A 144 -0.03 21.29 -11.36
CA VAL A 144 0.98 20.90 -12.35
C VAL A 144 2.30 20.57 -11.67
N SER A 145 2.74 21.41 -10.74
CA SER A 145 3.95 21.18 -9.95
C SER A 145 3.81 19.96 -9.04
N ALA A 146 2.66 19.80 -8.37
CA ALA A 146 2.41 18.66 -7.50
C ALA A 146 2.42 17.32 -8.28
N LEU A 147 1.82 17.26 -9.47
CA LEU A 147 1.87 16.10 -10.35
C LEU A 147 3.30 15.82 -10.84
N GLY A 148 4.04 16.85 -11.21
CA GLY A 148 5.43 16.73 -11.65
C GLY A 148 6.37 16.20 -10.57
N TRP A 149 6.12 16.56 -9.32
CA TRP A 149 6.96 16.15 -8.19
C TRP A 149 6.52 14.82 -7.55
N CYS A 150 5.22 14.62 -7.41
CA CYS A 150 4.68 13.54 -6.59
C CYS A 150 4.08 12.37 -7.38
N VAL A 151 3.95 12.48 -8.71
CA VAL A 151 3.38 11.40 -9.54
C VAL A 151 4.34 10.96 -10.63
N LEU A 152 4.77 11.86 -11.52
CA LEU A 152 5.56 11.51 -12.70
C LEU A 152 6.82 10.68 -12.40
N PRO A 153 7.66 11.02 -11.39
CA PRO A 153 8.88 10.26 -11.12
C PRO A 153 8.61 8.85 -10.58
N TYR A 154 7.41 8.61 -10.02
CA TYR A 154 7.06 7.34 -9.38
C TYR A 154 6.44 6.34 -10.36
N LEU A 155 5.81 6.83 -11.46
CA LEU A 155 5.10 5.98 -12.42
C LEU A 155 5.94 4.81 -12.97
N PRO A 156 7.21 5.00 -13.40
CA PRO A 156 8.00 3.87 -13.91
C PRO A 156 8.26 2.81 -12.83
N GLY A 157 8.60 3.26 -11.61
CA GLY A 157 8.84 2.37 -10.48
C GLY A 157 7.58 1.61 -10.05
N ASP A 158 6.43 2.29 -10.04
CA ASP A 158 5.16 1.68 -9.64
C ASP A 158 4.62 0.73 -10.71
N ALA A 159 4.87 0.98 -12.00
CA ALA A 159 4.56 0.02 -13.07
C ALA A 159 5.33 -1.30 -12.85
N VAL A 160 6.62 -1.24 -12.52
CA VAL A 160 7.42 -2.42 -12.20
C VAL A 160 6.90 -3.13 -10.95
N LYS A 161 6.57 -2.39 -9.89
CA LYS A 161 6.00 -2.95 -8.64
C LYS A 161 4.67 -3.67 -8.90
N ILE A 162 3.79 -3.10 -9.73
CA ILE A 162 2.50 -3.70 -10.10
C ILE A 162 2.71 -5.03 -10.82
N VAL A 163 3.58 -5.06 -11.83
CA VAL A 163 3.89 -6.29 -12.57
C VAL A 163 4.46 -7.36 -11.64
N LEU A 164 5.44 -7.01 -10.82
CA LEU A 164 6.06 -7.93 -9.87
C LEU A 164 5.05 -8.45 -8.83
N ALA A 165 4.21 -7.56 -8.28
CA ALA A 165 3.17 -7.93 -7.32
C ALA A 165 2.13 -8.87 -7.95
N ALA A 166 1.71 -8.62 -9.19
CA ALA A 166 0.77 -9.49 -9.91
C ALA A 166 1.37 -10.87 -10.16
N VAL A 167 2.63 -10.96 -10.62
CA VAL A 167 3.33 -12.24 -10.84
C VAL A 167 3.48 -13.00 -9.54
N LEU A 168 3.94 -12.35 -8.47
CA LEU A 168 4.12 -13.00 -7.17
C LEU A 168 2.79 -13.45 -6.57
N THR A 169 1.74 -12.64 -6.66
CA THR A 169 0.40 -13.04 -6.22
C THR A 169 -0.06 -14.30 -6.94
N MET A 170 0.10 -14.38 -8.26
CA MET A 170 -0.26 -15.57 -9.03
C MET A 170 0.56 -16.81 -8.67
N GLN A 171 1.87 -16.65 -8.41
CA GLN A 171 2.74 -17.75 -8.01
C GLN A 171 2.36 -18.28 -6.61
N LEU A 172 2.10 -17.37 -5.68
CA LEU A 172 1.68 -17.71 -4.32
C LEU A 172 0.30 -18.37 -4.32
N ASP A 173 -0.65 -17.92 -5.13
CA ASP A 173 -1.96 -18.55 -5.29
C ASP A 173 -1.84 -20.01 -5.78
N LYS A 174 -0.97 -20.25 -6.75
CA LYS A 174 -0.71 -21.62 -7.24
C LYS A 174 -0.11 -22.53 -6.17
N ARG A 175 0.80 -22.03 -5.33
CA ARG A 175 1.47 -22.80 -4.29
C ARG A 175 0.60 -23.01 -3.05
N LEU A 176 -0.17 -22.01 -2.67
CA LEU A 176 -1.01 -22.04 -1.47
C LEU A 176 -2.41 -22.61 -1.73
N LYS A 177 -2.72 -23.00 -2.98
CA LYS A 177 -4.00 -23.66 -3.41
C LYS A 177 -5.25 -23.03 -2.77
N GLY A 178 -5.37 -21.71 -2.85
CA GLY A 178 -6.54 -21.01 -2.30
C GLY A 178 -6.59 -20.95 -0.76
N SER A 179 -5.52 -21.29 -0.08
CA SER A 179 -5.46 -21.42 1.37
C SER A 179 -5.47 -20.07 2.13
N LEU A 180 -5.41 -18.94 1.42
CA LEU A 180 -5.30 -17.60 2.05
C LEU A 180 -6.59 -16.77 1.96
N VAL A 181 -7.60 -17.23 1.23
CA VAL A 181 -8.90 -16.51 1.09
C VAL A 181 -10.02 -17.36 1.67
#